data_cb8a7bc5b66de752ed6fdd449bd5db3c
#
_entry.id   cb8a7bc5b66de752ed6fdd449bd5db3c
#
_cell.length_a   1.000
_cell.length_b   1.000
_cell.length_c   1.000
_cell.angle_alpha   90.00
_cell.angle_beta   90.00
_cell.angle_gamma   90.00
#
_symmetry.space_group_name_H-M   'P 1'
#
loop_
_entity.id
_entity.type
_entity.pdbx_description
1 polymer ?
#
loop_
_entity_poly.entity_id
_entity_poly.type
_entity_poly.pdbx_seq_one_letter_code
_entity_poly.pdbx_strand_id
1 'polypeptide(L)'
;AYVGKTHWYRTEALFDKGNNYVGTTQSPGGKCIFPYDTYIPEGRGRKSNKYWFQHVKDNHFNAAAYSNRPELVGGKKDGEAYFYHRFTPEVEADVVIQYLRNKSGQRDASKPFSLFWSINPPHTPYEELSDCKEEVFNRYYKDLKSEEVLLRPNVKYGKGTQAESLETLTFQAKVYFSLVKSVDDEIGRVLKVLDEEGLTDN
;
A
#
# COMPACT_ATOMS: atom_id res chain seq x y z
N ALA A 1 7.32 4.71 -14.36
CA ALA A 1 6.98 5.14 -13.00
C ALA A 1 6.77 3.94 -12.09
N TYR A 2 7.00 4.15 -10.82
CA TYR A 2 6.68 3.20 -9.75
C TYR A 2 5.94 3.92 -8.62
N VAL A 3 4.82 3.38 -8.19
CA VAL A 3 4.03 3.86 -7.05
C VAL A 3 3.64 2.67 -6.19
N GLY A 4 3.83 2.78 -4.87
CA GLY A 4 3.30 1.82 -3.92
C GLY A 4 4.34 1.03 -3.14
N LYS A 5 3.93 -0.12 -2.60
CA LYS A 5 4.74 -0.95 -1.72
C LYS A 5 5.88 -1.63 -2.47
N THR A 6 7.07 -1.59 -1.86
CA THR A 6 8.22 -2.40 -2.28
C THR A 6 8.52 -3.48 -1.25
N HIS A 7 9.01 -4.64 -1.70
CA HIS A 7 9.37 -5.76 -0.85
C HIS A 7 10.56 -6.54 -1.43
N TRP A 8 11.41 -5.88 -2.18
CA TRP A 8 12.53 -6.54 -2.87
C TRP A 8 13.92 -6.05 -2.46
N TYR A 9 14.00 -5.03 -1.63
CA TYR A 9 15.28 -4.50 -1.18
C TYR A 9 15.54 -4.89 0.26
N ARG A 10 16.72 -5.48 0.50
CA ARG A 10 17.15 -5.91 1.82
C ARG A 10 18.37 -5.13 2.25
N THR A 11 18.37 -4.70 3.51
CA THR A 11 19.52 -4.09 4.19
C THR A 11 19.92 -4.94 5.38
N GLU A 12 21.07 -4.61 5.99
CA GLU A 12 21.50 -5.29 7.21
C GLU A 12 20.54 -4.96 8.37
N ALA A 13 20.10 -6.00 9.04
CA ALA A 13 19.34 -5.87 10.28
C ALA A 13 20.29 -5.44 11.41
N LEU A 14 19.87 -4.44 12.17
CA LEU A 14 20.57 -3.97 13.36
C LEU A 14 19.95 -4.61 14.60
N PHE A 15 20.79 -5.06 15.50
CA PHE A 15 20.40 -5.63 16.79
C PHE A 15 21.10 -4.89 17.92
N ASP A 16 20.40 -4.67 19.02
CA ASP A 16 20.97 -4.11 20.24
C ASP A 16 21.79 -5.16 21.02
N LYS A 17 22.36 -4.74 22.16
CA LYS A 17 23.13 -5.64 23.02
C LYS A 17 22.30 -6.77 23.63
N GLY A 18 20.99 -6.65 23.68
CA GLY A 18 20.04 -7.66 24.12
C GLY A 18 19.54 -8.58 22.99
N ASN A 19 20.12 -8.45 21.78
CA ASN A 19 19.71 -9.16 20.56
C ASN A 19 18.27 -8.86 20.09
N ASN A 20 17.75 -7.67 20.42
CA ASN A 20 16.48 -7.20 19.90
C ASN A 20 16.71 -6.44 18.58
N TYR A 21 15.86 -6.68 17.60
CA TYR A 21 15.91 -5.96 16.33
C TYR A 21 15.57 -4.47 16.52
N VAL A 22 16.43 -3.58 16.06
CA VAL A 22 16.31 -2.12 16.26
C VAL A 22 16.24 -1.32 14.94
N GLY A 23 16.15 -1.99 13.81
CA GLY A 23 16.04 -1.33 12.51
C GLY A 23 17.02 -1.83 11.47
N THR A 24 17.28 -1.01 10.45
CA THR A 24 18.25 -1.30 9.39
C THR A 24 19.21 -0.13 9.17
N THR A 25 20.39 -0.43 8.61
CA THR A 25 21.43 0.56 8.32
C THR A 25 21.00 1.66 7.32
N GLN A 26 19.99 1.41 6.51
CA GLN A 26 19.56 2.31 5.43
C GLN A 26 18.11 2.81 5.59
N SER A 27 17.51 2.65 6.75
CA SER A 27 16.17 3.17 7.02
C SER A 27 16.27 4.58 7.61
N PRO A 28 15.99 5.64 6.83
CA PRO A 28 15.91 6.98 7.39
C PRO A 28 14.85 7.06 8.47
N GLY A 29 15.22 7.56 9.66
CA GLY A 29 14.30 7.67 10.79
C GLY A 29 14.11 6.40 11.62
N GLY A 30 14.78 5.29 11.32
CA GLY A 30 14.87 4.10 12.17
C GLY A 30 13.58 3.32 12.39
N LYS A 31 12.56 3.52 11.55
CA LYS A 31 11.21 2.93 11.73
C LYS A 31 10.90 1.74 10.83
N CYS A 32 11.82 1.30 9.99
CA CYS A 32 11.63 0.08 9.23
C CYS A 32 11.73 -1.12 10.15
N ILE A 33 10.63 -1.81 10.36
CA ILE A 33 10.54 -2.96 11.29
C ILE A 33 11.17 -4.21 10.68
N PHE A 34 11.26 -4.29 9.35
CA PHE A 34 11.79 -5.46 8.66
C PHE A 34 12.93 -5.10 7.71
N PRO A 35 14.01 -5.89 7.65
CA PRO A 35 15.16 -5.61 6.80
C PRO A 35 14.87 -5.67 5.29
N TYR A 36 13.72 -6.18 4.86
CA TYR A 36 13.28 -6.27 3.46
C TYR A 36 12.22 -5.23 3.08
N ASP A 37 11.69 -4.48 4.04
CA ASP A 37 10.74 -3.38 3.81
C ASP A 37 11.43 -2.04 4.05
N THR A 38 12.46 -1.75 3.28
CA THR A 38 13.30 -0.59 3.49
C THR A 38 13.17 0.43 2.36
N TYR A 39 13.61 1.65 2.63
CA TYR A 39 13.82 2.66 1.60
C TYR A 39 14.75 2.15 0.50
N ILE A 40 14.38 2.35 -0.74
CA ILE A 40 15.18 2.01 -1.91
C ILE A 40 15.84 3.27 -2.45
N PRO A 41 17.17 3.42 -2.33
CA PRO A 41 17.88 4.58 -2.86
C PRO A 41 17.86 4.61 -4.39
N GLU A 42 18.11 5.80 -4.94
CA GLU A 42 18.30 5.98 -6.37
C GLU A 42 19.40 5.05 -6.92
N GLY A 43 19.23 4.63 -8.17
CA GLY A 43 20.17 3.76 -8.87
C GLY A 43 19.59 2.37 -9.18
N ARG A 44 20.41 1.33 -9.03
CA ARG A 44 20.05 -0.06 -9.43
C ARG A 44 18.77 -0.58 -8.79
N GLY A 45 18.48 -0.20 -7.56
CA GLY A 45 17.27 -0.64 -6.83
C GLY A 45 15.98 -0.17 -7.49
N ARG A 46 15.98 1.01 -8.10
CA ARG A 46 14.79 1.59 -8.77
C ARG A 46 14.64 1.20 -10.24
N LYS A 47 15.56 0.40 -10.80
CA LYS A 47 15.45 -0.14 -12.16
C LYS A 47 15.11 0.91 -13.23
N SER A 48 15.72 2.08 -13.19
CA SER A 48 15.48 3.21 -14.11
C SER A 48 14.12 3.91 -13.98
N ASN A 49 13.35 3.64 -12.94
CA ASN A 49 12.13 4.39 -12.67
C ASN A 49 12.47 5.82 -12.25
N LYS A 50 12.18 6.78 -13.14
CA LYS A 50 12.44 8.22 -12.92
C LYS A 50 11.40 8.92 -12.05
N TYR A 51 10.20 8.37 -11.98
CA TYR A 51 9.14 8.79 -11.06
C TYR A 51 8.97 7.70 -10.02
N TRP A 52 9.28 8.01 -8.78
CA TRP A 52 9.36 7.07 -7.69
C TRP A 52 8.58 7.54 -6.48
N PHE A 53 7.60 6.74 -6.08
CA PHE A 53 6.87 6.91 -4.84
C PHE A 53 6.73 5.55 -4.18
N GLN A 54 7.31 5.38 -3.01
CA GLN A 54 7.39 4.11 -2.31
C GLN A 54 6.69 4.21 -0.96
N HIS A 55 5.85 3.23 -0.65
CA HIS A 55 5.47 2.89 0.71
C HIS A 55 6.29 1.70 1.22
N VAL A 56 6.65 1.74 2.51
CA VAL A 56 7.15 0.57 3.23
C VAL A 56 6.00 -0.05 4.02
N LYS A 57 6.15 -1.33 4.36
CA LYS A 57 5.13 -2.08 5.10
C LYS A 57 4.82 -1.40 6.43
N ASP A 58 3.54 -1.19 6.67
CA ASP A 58 2.97 -0.76 7.93
C ASP A 58 1.48 -1.15 7.95
N ASN A 59 0.69 -0.58 8.84
CA ASN A 59 -0.76 -0.64 8.72
C ASN A 59 -1.23 0.12 7.45
N HIS A 60 -2.49 -0.06 7.10
CA HIS A 60 -3.03 0.50 5.84
C HIS A 60 -3.24 2.01 5.87
N PHE A 61 -3.02 2.69 7.00
CA PHE A 61 -3.34 4.11 7.20
C PHE A 61 -2.14 4.98 7.55
N ASN A 62 -0.99 4.41 7.86
CA ASN A 62 0.15 5.17 8.37
C ASN A 62 1.50 4.64 7.86
N ALA A 63 1.54 4.16 6.63
CA ALA A 63 2.78 3.71 6.03
C ALA A 63 3.75 4.88 5.81
N ALA A 64 5.04 4.64 6.05
CA ALA A 64 6.07 5.60 5.70
C ALA A 64 6.21 5.66 4.19
N ALA A 65 6.12 6.87 3.62
CA ALA A 65 6.29 7.14 2.21
C ALA A 65 7.66 7.77 1.94
N TYR A 66 8.24 7.42 0.80
CA TYR A 66 9.47 7.99 0.27
C TYR A 66 9.30 8.32 -1.20
N SER A 67 9.83 9.44 -1.65
CA SER A 67 9.75 9.82 -3.05
C SER A 67 10.95 10.64 -3.49
N ASN A 68 11.33 10.52 -4.76
CA ASN A 68 12.23 11.47 -5.41
C ASN A 68 11.49 12.72 -5.92
N ARG A 69 10.24 12.90 -5.50
CA ARG A 69 9.37 14.03 -5.79
C ARG A 69 8.95 14.69 -4.48
N PRO A 70 9.65 15.73 -4.02
CA PRO A 70 9.36 16.38 -2.73
C PRO A 70 7.91 16.85 -2.60
N GLU A 71 7.29 17.29 -3.70
CA GLU A 71 5.90 17.72 -3.74
C GLU A 71 4.89 16.62 -3.35
N LEU A 72 5.29 15.35 -3.47
CA LEU A 72 4.47 14.20 -3.08
C LEU A 72 4.65 13.80 -1.61
N VAL A 73 5.63 14.33 -0.91
CA VAL A 73 6.00 13.92 0.44
C VAL A 73 6.25 15.13 1.36
N GLY A 74 5.41 16.16 1.25
CA GLY A 74 5.44 17.32 2.13
C GLY A 74 6.76 18.10 2.08
N GLY A 75 7.44 18.15 0.93
CA GLY A 75 8.73 18.83 0.76
C GLY A 75 9.95 18.03 1.26
N LYS A 76 9.77 16.78 1.72
CA LYS A 76 10.86 15.93 2.18
C LYS A 76 11.80 15.56 1.03
N LYS A 77 13.09 15.45 1.34
CA LYS A 77 14.08 14.98 0.38
C LYS A 77 13.96 13.46 0.17
N ASP A 78 14.46 13.00 -0.94
CA ASP A 78 14.55 11.57 -1.24
C ASP A 78 15.34 10.85 -0.13
N GLY A 79 14.71 9.83 0.47
CA GLY A 79 15.24 9.12 1.63
C GLY A 79 14.73 9.60 2.99
N GLU A 80 14.01 10.72 3.05
CA GLU A 80 13.33 11.17 4.27
C GLU A 80 11.90 10.66 4.30
N ALA A 81 11.50 10.03 5.40
CA ALA A 81 10.16 9.47 5.56
C ALA A 81 9.11 10.57 5.73
N TYR A 82 7.95 10.36 5.10
CA TYR A 82 6.75 11.15 5.28
C TYR A 82 5.55 10.26 5.61
N PHE A 83 4.65 10.69 6.48
CA PHE A 83 3.47 9.95 6.92
C PHE A 83 2.22 10.73 6.57
N TYR A 84 1.34 10.13 5.75
CA TYR A 84 0.11 10.78 5.29
C TYR A 84 -1.03 10.71 6.31
N HIS A 85 -1.04 9.71 7.19
CA HIS A 85 -2.14 9.41 8.11
C HIS A 85 -3.50 9.26 7.38
N ARG A 86 -3.45 8.61 6.22
CA ARG A 86 -4.58 8.31 5.34
C ARG A 86 -4.49 6.89 4.83
N PHE A 87 -5.62 6.36 4.34
CA PHE A 87 -5.63 5.06 3.69
C PHE A 87 -4.64 5.03 2.51
N THR A 88 -3.68 4.12 2.58
CA THR A 88 -2.52 4.10 1.67
C THR A 88 -2.91 4.03 0.19
N PRO A 89 -3.89 3.18 -0.24
CA PRO A 89 -4.33 3.16 -1.63
C PRO A 89 -4.92 4.48 -2.13
N GLU A 90 -5.58 5.27 -1.28
CA GLU A 90 -6.06 6.61 -1.67
C GLU A 90 -4.89 7.54 -2.01
N VAL A 91 -3.86 7.53 -1.17
CA VAL A 91 -2.65 8.33 -1.40
C VAL A 91 -1.94 7.88 -2.68
N GLU A 92 -1.80 6.58 -2.87
CA GLU A 92 -1.19 6.01 -4.07
C GLU A 92 -1.99 6.35 -5.32
N ALA A 93 -3.33 6.27 -5.28
CA ALA A 93 -4.20 6.67 -6.38
C ALA A 93 -4.03 8.16 -6.72
N ASP A 94 -3.96 9.04 -5.72
CA ASP A 94 -3.72 10.47 -5.93
C ASP A 94 -2.37 10.70 -6.66
N VAL A 95 -1.32 9.97 -6.27
CA VAL A 95 0.01 10.04 -6.91
C VAL A 95 -0.03 9.50 -8.35
N VAL A 96 -0.71 8.39 -8.60
CA VAL A 96 -0.92 7.81 -9.94
C VAL A 96 -1.69 8.79 -10.82
N ILE A 97 -2.78 9.36 -10.33
CA ILE A 97 -3.61 10.34 -11.03
C ILE A 97 -2.79 11.60 -11.39
N GLN A 98 -1.97 12.08 -10.46
CA GLN A 98 -1.08 13.21 -10.73
C GLN A 98 -0.09 12.89 -11.86
N TYR A 99 0.49 11.69 -11.87
CA TYR A 99 1.39 11.23 -12.94
C TYR A 99 0.67 11.13 -14.29
N LEU A 100 -0.53 10.55 -14.33
CA LEU A 100 -1.32 10.41 -15.57
C LEU A 100 -1.69 11.76 -16.16
N ARG A 101 -2.20 12.68 -15.34
CA ARG A 101 -2.57 14.04 -15.76
C ARG A 101 -1.40 14.88 -16.22
N ASN A 102 -0.20 14.55 -15.80
CA ASN A 102 1.06 15.16 -16.26
C ASN A 102 1.12 16.70 -16.22
N LYS A 103 0.35 17.33 -15.34
CA LYS A 103 0.21 18.81 -15.28
C LYS A 103 1.52 19.54 -14.97
N SER A 104 2.44 18.87 -14.28
CA SER A 104 3.77 19.39 -13.91
C SER A 104 4.90 18.82 -14.78
N GLY A 105 4.58 18.17 -15.92
CA GLY A 105 5.58 17.63 -16.83
C GLY A 105 6.39 16.46 -16.26
N GLN A 106 5.78 15.60 -15.43
CA GLN A 106 6.45 14.46 -14.79
C GLN A 106 6.87 13.39 -15.82
N ARG A 107 6.21 13.33 -16.97
CA ARG A 107 6.54 12.42 -18.08
C ARG A 107 6.59 13.17 -19.41
N ASP A 108 7.34 12.63 -20.34
CA ASP A 108 7.36 13.07 -21.73
C ASP A 108 6.07 12.57 -22.43
N ALA A 109 5.15 13.50 -22.73
CA ALA A 109 3.87 13.16 -23.34
C ALA A 109 3.98 12.60 -24.77
N SER A 110 5.13 12.82 -25.45
CA SER A 110 5.40 12.30 -26.80
C SER A 110 5.85 10.83 -26.82
N LYS A 111 6.06 10.23 -25.68
CA LYS A 111 6.57 8.86 -25.54
C LYS A 111 5.59 7.97 -24.79
N PRO A 112 5.56 6.67 -25.11
CA PRO A 112 4.83 5.71 -24.31
C PRO A 112 5.42 5.66 -22.90
N PHE A 113 4.58 5.34 -21.92
CA PHE A 113 5.01 5.20 -20.53
C PHE A 113 4.64 3.81 -19.98
N SER A 114 5.34 3.40 -18.94
CA SER A 114 4.99 2.27 -18.11
C SER A 114 4.86 2.74 -16.67
N LEU A 115 3.79 2.31 -16.00
CA LEU A 115 3.52 2.61 -14.60
C LEU A 115 3.21 1.31 -13.86
N PHE A 116 3.96 1.06 -12.79
CA PHE A 116 3.67 0.01 -11.83
C PHE A 116 3.01 0.63 -10.59
N TRP A 117 1.82 0.15 -10.29
CA TRP A 117 1.13 0.48 -9.05
C TRP A 117 1.03 -0.78 -8.18
N SER A 118 1.82 -0.81 -7.11
CA SER A 118 1.95 -1.95 -6.19
C SER A 118 1.18 -1.68 -4.90
N ILE A 119 -0.08 -2.06 -4.87
CA ILE A 119 -1.01 -1.81 -3.76
C ILE A 119 -0.77 -2.85 -2.66
N ASN A 120 -0.64 -2.42 -1.39
CA ASN A 120 -0.45 -3.33 -0.27
C ASN A 120 -1.74 -4.06 0.17
N PRO A 121 -2.88 -3.39 0.43
CA PRO A 121 -4.10 -4.10 0.76
C PRO A 121 -4.58 -5.00 -0.40
N PRO A 122 -5.20 -6.14 -0.12
CA PRO A 122 -5.69 -6.62 1.17
C PRO A 122 -4.69 -7.51 1.97
N HIS A 123 -3.39 -7.25 1.88
CA HIS A 123 -2.39 -7.88 2.76
C HIS A 123 -2.76 -7.59 4.24
N THR A 124 -2.28 -8.41 5.17
CA THR A 124 -2.44 -8.14 6.61
C THR A 124 -1.94 -6.74 6.99
N PRO A 125 -2.50 -6.09 8.03
CA PRO A 125 -3.50 -6.58 8.97
C PRO A 125 -4.94 -6.51 8.45
N TYR A 126 -5.82 -7.38 8.97
CA TYR A 126 -7.27 -7.38 8.75
C TYR A 126 -8.01 -8.02 9.95
N GLU A 127 -7.41 -7.91 11.11
CA GLU A 127 -7.88 -8.50 12.36
C GLU A 127 -8.83 -7.58 13.12
N GLU A 128 -8.74 -6.27 12.90
CA GLU A 128 -9.51 -5.26 13.61
C GLU A 128 -10.26 -4.34 12.64
N LEU A 129 -11.32 -3.67 13.13
CA LEU A 129 -12.09 -2.71 12.33
C LEU A 129 -11.23 -1.53 11.86
N SER A 130 -10.25 -1.12 12.67
CA SER A 130 -9.28 -0.07 12.34
C SER A 130 -8.35 -0.42 11.19
N ASP A 131 -8.31 -1.68 10.76
CA ASP A 131 -7.49 -2.12 9.62
C ASP A 131 -8.11 -1.77 8.27
N CYS A 132 -9.41 -1.44 8.23
CA CYS A 132 -10.12 -1.06 7.00
C CYS A 132 -10.83 0.29 7.13
N LYS A 133 -11.42 0.76 6.05
CA LYS A 133 -12.29 1.94 6.07
C LYS A 133 -13.61 1.57 6.74
N GLU A 134 -13.85 2.10 7.92
CA GLU A 134 -15.04 1.77 8.73
C GLU A 134 -16.34 2.08 7.99
N GLU A 135 -16.40 3.15 7.21
CA GLU A 135 -17.57 3.50 6.40
C GLU A 135 -17.88 2.44 5.32
N VAL A 136 -16.85 1.81 4.75
CA VAL A 136 -17.02 0.71 3.76
C VAL A 136 -17.50 -0.55 4.47
N PHE A 137 -16.90 -0.89 5.60
CA PHE A 137 -17.34 -2.01 6.43
C PHE A 137 -18.81 -1.86 6.84
N ASN A 138 -19.17 -0.72 7.42
CA ASN A 138 -20.53 -0.46 7.90
C ASN A 138 -21.56 -0.46 6.78
N ARG A 139 -21.21 0.03 5.59
CA ARG A 139 -22.13 0.15 4.46
C ARG A 139 -22.39 -1.18 3.76
N TYR A 140 -21.39 -2.07 3.65
CA TYR A 140 -21.47 -3.21 2.75
C TYR A 140 -21.38 -4.57 3.45
N TYR A 141 -20.73 -4.65 4.63
CA TYR A 141 -20.32 -5.94 5.21
C TYR A 141 -20.79 -6.18 6.62
N LYS A 142 -21.10 -5.15 7.39
CA LYS A 142 -21.44 -5.25 8.83
C LYS A 142 -22.50 -6.32 9.11
N ASP A 143 -23.59 -6.30 8.36
CA ASP A 143 -24.78 -7.12 8.61
C ASP A 143 -24.78 -8.47 7.87
N LEU A 144 -23.74 -8.76 7.05
CA LEU A 144 -23.63 -10.04 6.35
C LEU A 144 -23.37 -11.18 7.34
N LYS A 145 -23.92 -12.36 7.03
CA LYS A 145 -23.71 -13.59 7.80
C LYS A 145 -22.48 -14.35 7.31
N SER A 146 -22.05 -15.35 8.07
CA SER A 146 -20.88 -16.18 7.75
C SER A 146 -20.99 -16.83 6.37
N GLU A 147 -22.15 -17.37 6.03
CA GLU A 147 -22.40 -18.04 4.75
C GLU A 147 -22.39 -17.09 3.54
N GLU A 148 -22.48 -15.77 3.78
CA GLU A 148 -22.44 -14.76 2.72
C GLU A 148 -21.02 -14.26 2.44
N VAL A 149 -20.09 -14.46 3.37
CA VAL A 149 -18.68 -14.02 3.23
C VAL A 149 -17.69 -15.18 3.15
N LEU A 150 -18.02 -16.34 3.71
CA LEU A 150 -17.15 -17.54 3.72
C LEU A 150 -17.62 -18.55 2.68
N LEU A 151 -17.52 -18.18 1.40
CA LEU A 151 -18.14 -18.93 0.29
C LEU A 151 -17.39 -20.21 -0.10
N ARG A 152 -16.17 -20.43 0.39
CA ARG A 152 -15.38 -21.60 0.00
C ARG A 152 -15.47 -22.72 1.05
N PRO A 153 -15.73 -23.99 0.64
CA PRO A 153 -15.92 -25.10 1.56
C PRO A 153 -14.65 -25.53 2.31
N ASN A 154 -13.47 -25.09 1.84
CA ASN A 154 -12.18 -25.41 2.47
C ASN A 154 -11.71 -24.37 3.47
N VAL A 155 -12.52 -23.39 3.82
CA VAL A 155 -12.23 -22.41 4.88
C VAL A 155 -12.23 -23.12 6.25
N LYS A 156 -11.19 -22.91 7.03
CA LYS A 156 -11.01 -23.52 8.34
C LYS A 156 -10.78 -22.48 9.42
N TYR A 157 -11.28 -22.78 10.60
CA TYR A 157 -11.05 -22.02 11.83
C TYR A 157 -10.79 -22.98 13.00
N GLY A 158 -10.31 -22.48 14.12
CA GLY A 158 -10.01 -23.23 15.32
C GLY A 158 -8.51 -23.33 15.62
N LYS A 159 -8.15 -24.19 16.56
CA LYS A 159 -6.78 -24.30 17.05
C LYS A 159 -5.75 -24.53 15.93
N GLY A 160 -4.75 -23.65 15.88
CA GLY A 160 -3.68 -23.72 14.88
C GLY A 160 -3.97 -22.96 13.57
N THR A 161 -5.09 -22.22 13.52
CA THR A 161 -5.41 -21.29 12.41
C THR A 161 -5.32 -19.83 12.88
N GLN A 162 -5.46 -18.88 11.95
CA GLN A 162 -5.46 -17.44 12.27
C GLN A 162 -6.76 -16.98 12.97
N ALA A 163 -7.82 -17.78 12.93
CA ALA A 163 -9.10 -17.46 13.55
C ALA A 163 -9.54 -18.61 14.47
N GLU A 164 -9.68 -18.35 15.76
CA GLU A 164 -10.05 -19.36 16.75
C GLU A 164 -11.51 -19.80 16.68
N SER A 165 -12.39 -18.95 16.13
CA SER A 165 -13.83 -19.20 16.01
C SER A 165 -14.38 -18.82 14.66
N LEU A 166 -15.57 -19.33 14.31
CA LEU A 166 -16.32 -18.93 13.12
C LEU A 166 -16.63 -17.42 13.13
N GLU A 167 -16.95 -16.88 14.30
CA GLU A 167 -17.24 -15.45 14.46
C GLU A 167 -16.02 -14.59 14.13
N THR A 168 -14.88 -14.93 14.70
CA THR A 168 -13.59 -14.24 14.41
C THR A 168 -13.26 -14.30 12.92
N LEU A 169 -13.37 -15.49 12.33
CA LEU A 169 -13.11 -15.66 10.89
C LEU A 169 -14.06 -14.85 10.02
N THR A 170 -15.36 -14.82 10.38
CA THR A 170 -16.37 -14.03 9.68
C THR A 170 -16.04 -12.53 9.76
N PHE A 171 -15.68 -12.05 10.94
CA PHE A 171 -15.29 -10.67 11.13
C PHE A 171 -14.05 -10.30 10.29
N GLN A 172 -13.00 -11.12 10.35
CA GLN A 172 -11.78 -10.92 9.54
C GLN A 172 -12.09 -10.93 8.03
N ALA A 173 -12.96 -11.83 7.57
CA ALA A 173 -13.39 -11.84 6.18
C ALA A 173 -14.11 -10.55 5.76
N LYS A 174 -14.96 -9.99 6.63
CA LYS A 174 -15.63 -8.71 6.39
C LYS A 174 -14.64 -7.55 6.29
N VAL A 175 -13.65 -7.51 7.19
CA VAL A 175 -12.56 -6.51 7.15
C VAL A 175 -11.76 -6.66 5.85
N TYR A 176 -11.38 -7.89 5.49
CA TYR A 176 -10.66 -8.19 4.25
C TYR A 176 -11.44 -7.72 3.01
N PHE A 177 -12.74 -8.03 2.91
CA PHE A 177 -13.56 -7.57 1.78
C PHE A 177 -13.74 -6.06 1.77
N SER A 178 -13.75 -5.41 2.92
CA SER A 178 -13.75 -3.95 3.02
C SER A 178 -12.48 -3.33 2.45
N LEU A 179 -11.33 -3.97 2.67
CA LEU A 179 -10.07 -3.58 2.04
C LEU A 179 -10.11 -3.76 0.53
N VAL A 180 -10.60 -4.93 0.04
CA VAL A 180 -10.76 -5.21 -1.40
C VAL A 180 -11.65 -4.17 -2.07
N LYS A 181 -12.83 -3.88 -1.46
CA LYS A 181 -13.76 -2.87 -1.98
C LYS A 181 -13.12 -1.48 -2.03
N SER A 182 -12.38 -1.12 -1.00
CA SER A 182 -11.70 0.18 -0.94
C SER A 182 -10.60 0.31 -2.01
N VAL A 183 -9.88 -0.77 -2.29
CA VAL A 183 -8.90 -0.81 -3.40
C VAL A 183 -9.60 -0.71 -4.77
N ASP A 184 -10.71 -1.42 -4.94
CA ASP A 184 -11.51 -1.38 -6.17
C ASP A 184 -11.99 0.04 -6.49
N ASP A 185 -12.46 0.77 -5.48
CA ASP A 185 -12.87 2.17 -5.63
C ASP A 185 -11.70 3.06 -6.11
N GLU A 186 -10.50 2.85 -5.59
CA GLU A 186 -9.32 3.63 -5.99
C GLU A 186 -8.85 3.26 -7.41
N ILE A 187 -8.92 1.99 -7.79
CA ILE A 187 -8.68 1.56 -9.17
C ILE A 187 -9.70 2.22 -10.12
N GLY A 188 -10.97 2.25 -9.73
CA GLY A 188 -12.02 2.93 -10.49
C GLY A 188 -11.73 4.42 -10.72
N ARG A 189 -11.20 5.12 -9.71
CA ARG A 189 -10.75 6.51 -9.85
C ARG A 189 -9.63 6.67 -10.90
N VAL A 190 -8.66 5.77 -10.89
CA VAL A 190 -7.54 5.80 -11.84
C VAL A 190 -8.00 5.50 -13.26
N LEU A 191 -8.86 4.48 -13.44
CA LEU A 191 -9.41 4.13 -14.76
C LEU A 191 -10.20 5.30 -15.36
N LYS A 192 -11.01 5.98 -14.55
CA LYS A 192 -11.72 7.17 -14.98
C LYS A 192 -10.78 8.28 -15.50
N VAL A 193 -9.65 8.48 -14.83
CA VAL A 193 -8.65 9.46 -15.27
C VAL A 193 -7.97 9.04 -16.57
N LEU A 194 -7.71 7.75 -16.78
CA LEU A 194 -7.21 7.26 -18.07
C LEU A 194 -8.15 7.60 -19.21
N ASP A 195 -9.47 7.45 -19.02
CA ASP A 195 -10.48 7.85 -20.01
C ASP A 195 -10.49 9.37 -20.23
N GLU A 196 -10.51 10.16 -19.15
CA GLU A 196 -10.50 11.64 -19.21
C GLU A 196 -9.29 12.21 -19.95
N GLU A 197 -8.14 11.57 -19.81
CA GLU A 197 -6.86 12.00 -20.45
C GLU A 197 -6.63 11.35 -21.82
N GLY A 198 -7.58 10.53 -22.32
CA GLY A 198 -7.47 9.84 -23.61
C GLY A 198 -6.32 8.82 -23.67
N LEU A 199 -6.04 8.14 -22.55
CA LEU A 199 -4.93 7.18 -22.40
C LEU A 199 -5.38 5.73 -22.45
N THR A 200 -6.67 5.44 -22.53
CA THR A 200 -7.24 4.08 -22.42
C THR A 200 -6.87 3.19 -23.60
N ASP A 201 -6.74 3.76 -24.81
CA ASP A 201 -6.49 3.03 -26.06
C ASP A 201 -5.00 2.97 -26.45
N ASN A 202 -4.08 3.30 -25.53
CA ASN A 202 -2.64 3.35 -25.80
C ASN A 202 -1.87 2.21 -25.10
#